data_4cabea63043375dd6b80370225399337
#
_entry.id   4cabea63043375dd6b80370225399337
#
_cell.length_a   1.000
_cell.length_b   1.000
_cell.length_c   1.000
_cell.angle_alpha   90.00
_cell.angle_beta   90.00
_cell.angle_gamma   90.00
#
_symmetry.space_group_name_H-M   'P 1'
#
loop_
_entity.id
_entity.type
_entity.pdbx_description
1 polymer ?
#
loop_
_entity_poly.entity_id
_entity_poly.type
_entity_poly.pdbx_seq_one_letter_code
_entity_poly.pdbx_strand_id
1 'polypeptide(L)'
;MKRKDFLKKSLALGAVGIAAPTIIKANNKNVNSSTYDKLIDQVGFNHMPNEELITMNSVLHKANTRGNANHGWLKANHSFSFANYYNPERMHFGVLRVLNDDTIAPGRGFGTHPHDNMEIITIPLEGDLKHEDNMGNGTVIKNGDIQVMSAGTGITHSEFNA
;
A
#
# COMPACT_ATOMS: atom_id res chain seq x y z
N MET A 1 18.68 4.59 14.94
CA MET A 1 17.88 5.83 15.04
C MET A 1 16.44 5.44 15.37
N LYS A 2 15.84 5.96 16.43
CA LYS A 2 14.49 5.53 16.84
C LYS A 2 13.45 6.09 15.87
N ARG A 3 12.43 5.30 15.53
CA ARG A 3 11.34 5.64 14.57
C ARG A 3 10.73 7.03 14.78
N LYS A 4 10.70 7.52 16.02
CA LYS A 4 10.22 8.87 16.40
C LYS A 4 11.14 10.01 15.91
N ASP A 5 12.42 9.75 15.73
CA ASP A 5 13.40 10.77 15.33
C ASP A 5 13.43 10.96 13.81
N PHE A 6 13.09 9.91 13.06
CA PHE A 6 12.93 9.97 11.61
C PHE A 6 11.75 10.87 11.22
N LEU A 7 10.61 10.71 11.85
CA LEU A 7 9.42 11.53 11.61
C LEU A 7 9.62 13.01 11.94
N LYS A 8 10.41 13.32 13.00
CA LYS A 8 10.73 14.72 13.36
C LYS A 8 11.72 15.38 12.40
N LYS A 9 12.65 14.63 11.81
CA LYS A 9 13.63 15.17 10.84
C LYS A 9 13.05 15.35 9.44
N SER A 10 12.07 14.54 9.04
CA SER A 10 11.37 14.69 7.76
C SER A 10 10.45 15.92 7.70
N LEU A 11 10.04 16.45 8.85
CA LEU A 11 9.23 17.68 8.96
C LEU A 11 10.05 18.96 8.88
N ALA A 12 11.40 18.88 8.90
CA ALA A 12 12.27 20.06 8.96
C ALA A 12 12.93 20.44 7.60
N LEU A 13 12.68 19.73 6.52
CA LEU A 13 13.25 20.00 5.21
C LEU A 13 12.16 20.28 4.16
N GLY A 14 11.84 21.55 4.01
CA GLY A 14 11.42 22.18 2.76
C GLY A 14 9.99 21.90 2.30
N ALA A 15 9.17 22.91 2.46
CA ALA A 15 7.89 23.14 1.84
C ALA A 15 7.85 22.81 0.35
N VAL A 16 7.42 21.60 0.00
CA VAL A 16 6.54 21.29 -1.13
C VAL A 16 5.59 20.22 -0.62
N GLY A 17 4.29 20.56 -0.54
CA GLY A 17 3.30 19.79 0.17
C GLY A 17 3.03 18.42 -0.44
N ILE A 18 3.51 17.39 0.23
CA ILE A 18 2.92 16.07 0.20
C ILE A 18 2.72 15.70 1.67
N ALA A 19 1.49 15.79 2.14
CA ALA A 19 1.12 15.37 3.48
C ALA A 19 1.40 13.88 3.63
N ALA A 20 2.25 13.52 4.59
CA ALA A 20 2.45 12.12 4.97
C ALA A 20 1.10 11.55 5.47
N PRO A 21 0.69 10.35 5.05
CA PRO A 21 -0.55 9.76 5.50
C PRO A 21 -0.50 9.49 7.01
N THR A 22 -1.44 10.08 7.72
CA THR A 22 -1.68 9.77 9.13
C THR A 22 -2.29 8.38 9.21
N ILE A 23 -1.67 7.46 9.94
CA ILE A 23 -2.22 6.13 10.18
C ILE A 23 -3.45 6.29 11.07
N ILE A 24 -4.63 6.15 10.51
CA ILE A 24 -5.88 6.07 11.25
C ILE A 24 -6.08 4.60 11.63
N LYS A 25 -6.04 4.29 12.92
CA LYS A 25 -6.53 3.00 13.42
C LYS A 25 -8.04 2.97 13.21
N ALA A 26 -8.50 2.21 12.25
CA ALA A 26 -9.92 1.96 12.05
C ALA A 26 -10.46 1.08 13.18
N ASN A 27 -10.86 1.70 14.29
CA ASN A 27 -11.78 1.05 15.20
C ASN A 27 -13.16 1.09 14.55
N ASN A 28 -13.65 -0.06 14.15
CA ASN A 28 -14.91 -0.28 13.46
C ASN A 28 -16.11 0.10 14.37
N LYS A 29 -16.44 1.39 14.45
CA LYS A 29 -17.70 1.93 15.00
C LYS A 29 -18.10 3.12 14.14
N ASN A 30 -19.18 2.96 13.39
CA ASN A 30 -19.98 3.98 12.69
C ASN A 30 -19.35 5.37 12.60
N VAL A 31 -18.53 5.58 11.57
CA VAL A 31 -17.99 6.91 11.26
C VAL A 31 -19.14 7.72 10.67
N ASN A 32 -19.67 8.70 11.44
CA ASN A 32 -20.69 9.61 10.94
C ASN A 32 -20.07 10.71 10.06
N SER A 33 -20.88 11.38 9.24
CA SER A 33 -20.44 12.44 8.32
C SER A 33 -19.60 13.53 9.01
N SER A 34 -19.94 13.89 10.24
CA SER A 34 -19.23 14.88 11.07
C SER A 34 -17.74 14.54 11.32
N THR A 35 -17.35 13.27 11.25
CA THR A 35 -15.96 12.85 11.42
C THR A 35 -15.15 13.05 10.13
N TYR A 36 -15.78 12.84 8.97
CA TYR A 36 -15.18 13.13 7.67
C TYR A 36 -14.96 14.63 7.49
N ASP A 37 -15.93 15.47 7.86
CA ASP A 37 -15.84 16.93 7.76
C ASP A 37 -14.66 17.47 8.59
N LYS A 38 -14.47 16.97 9.81
CA LYS A 38 -13.32 17.33 10.67
C LYS A 38 -11.97 16.87 10.09
N LEU A 39 -11.95 15.73 9.40
CA LEU A 39 -10.73 15.22 8.76
C LEU A 39 -10.34 16.09 7.56
N ILE A 40 -11.33 16.49 6.76
CA ILE A 40 -11.15 17.38 5.59
C ILE A 40 -10.61 18.74 6.05
N ASP A 41 -11.12 19.28 7.16
CA ASP A 41 -10.61 20.51 7.77
C ASP A 41 -9.16 20.40 8.24
N GLN A 42 -8.78 19.27 8.83
CA GLN A 42 -7.42 19.03 9.32
C GLN A 42 -6.37 18.87 8.22
N VAL A 43 -6.75 18.37 7.05
CA VAL A 43 -5.83 18.21 5.91
C VAL A 43 -5.82 19.41 4.97
N GLY A 44 -6.54 20.48 5.30
CA GLY A 44 -6.46 21.76 4.59
C GLY A 44 -7.16 21.80 3.23
N PHE A 45 -8.07 20.86 2.95
CA PHE A 45 -8.83 20.86 1.70
C PHE A 45 -9.94 21.93 1.63
N ASN A 46 -10.26 22.60 2.74
CA ASN A 46 -11.32 23.62 2.79
C ASN A 46 -10.94 24.98 2.17
N HIS A 47 -9.73 25.13 1.62
CA HIS A 47 -9.28 26.36 0.95
C HIS A 47 -9.24 26.24 -0.58
N MET A 48 -9.82 25.20 -1.15
CA MET A 48 -10.08 25.15 -2.58
C MET A 48 -11.32 26.03 -2.89
N PRO A 49 -11.22 27.00 -3.82
CA PRO A 49 -12.38 27.79 -4.23
C PRO A 49 -13.48 26.84 -4.72
N ASN A 50 -14.72 27.04 -4.24
CA ASN A 50 -15.88 26.20 -4.55
C ASN A 50 -16.24 26.09 -6.06
N GLU A 51 -15.55 26.79 -6.92
CA GLU A 51 -15.76 26.77 -8.38
C GLU A 51 -14.78 25.88 -9.15
N GLU A 52 -13.72 25.37 -8.49
CA GLU A 52 -12.84 24.33 -9.00
C GLU A 52 -13.02 22.98 -8.29
N LEU A 53 -14.22 22.62 -7.93
CA LEU A 53 -14.58 21.20 -7.92
C LEU A 53 -14.46 20.74 -9.38
N ILE A 54 -13.21 20.62 -9.80
CA ILE A 54 -12.76 19.92 -10.98
C ILE A 54 -13.70 18.72 -11.08
N THR A 55 -14.41 18.63 -12.15
CA THR A 55 -15.07 17.39 -12.57
C THR A 55 -13.96 16.34 -12.50
N MET A 56 -13.82 15.70 -11.32
CA MET A 56 -12.82 14.66 -11.13
C MET A 56 -13.22 13.55 -12.07
N ASN A 57 -12.51 13.47 -13.20
CA ASN A 57 -12.66 12.35 -14.11
C ASN A 57 -12.19 11.11 -13.33
N SER A 58 -13.13 10.47 -12.64
CA SER A 58 -12.86 9.23 -11.96
C SER A 58 -12.92 8.08 -12.94
N VAL A 59 -11.91 7.22 -12.94
CA VAL A 59 -11.91 5.97 -13.70
C VAL A 59 -12.11 4.83 -12.72
N LEU A 60 -13.25 4.14 -12.80
CA LEU A 60 -13.54 2.98 -11.99
C LEU A 60 -13.07 1.70 -12.70
N HIS A 61 -12.04 1.07 -12.17
CA HIS A 61 -11.67 -0.29 -12.58
C HIS A 61 -12.37 -1.32 -11.68
N LYS A 62 -13.39 -1.99 -12.23
CA LYS A 62 -14.12 -3.04 -11.49
C LYS A 62 -13.20 -4.21 -11.17
N ALA A 63 -13.39 -4.86 -10.02
CA ALA A 63 -12.55 -5.97 -9.55
C ALA A 63 -12.47 -7.13 -10.56
N ASN A 64 -13.57 -7.44 -11.25
CA ASN A 64 -13.64 -8.51 -12.26
C ASN A 64 -12.95 -8.17 -13.59
N THR A 65 -12.37 -6.96 -13.73
CA THR A 65 -11.60 -6.55 -14.92
C THR A 65 -10.08 -6.57 -14.66
N ARG A 66 -9.65 -7.02 -13.49
CA ARG A 66 -8.24 -7.19 -13.16
C ARG A 66 -7.65 -8.39 -13.90
N GLY A 67 -6.34 -8.37 -14.17
CA GLY A 67 -5.63 -9.54 -14.64
C GLY A 67 -5.62 -10.63 -13.57
N ASN A 68 -5.77 -11.89 -13.97
CA ASN A 68 -5.81 -13.01 -13.05
C ASN A 68 -4.70 -14.01 -13.34
N ALA A 69 -4.10 -14.56 -12.29
CA ALA A 69 -3.20 -15.70 -12.37
C ALA A 69 -3.59 -16.73 -11.31
N ASN A 70 -3.48 -18.03 -11.66
CA ASN A 70 -3.71 -19.11 -10.73
C ASN A 70 -2.60 -20.16 -10.87
N HIS A 71 -1.79 -20.27 -9.82
CA HIS A 71 -0.67 -21.20 -9.73
C HIS A 71 -0.96 -22.36 -8.76
N GLY A 72 -2.24 -22.56 -8.40
CA GLY A 72 -2.68 -23.52 -7.40
C GLY A 72 -2.52 -23.00 -5.97
N TRP A 73 -1.30 -22.76 -5.55
CA TRP A 73 -1.00 -22.20 -4.22
C TRP A 73 -1.19 -20.68 -4.13
N LEU A 74 -1.18 -19.97 -5.25
CA LEU A 74 -1.36 -18.52 -5.39
C LEU A 74 -2.47 -18.24 -6.39
N LYS A 75 -3.49 -17.49 -5.96
CA LYS A 75 -4.45 -16.84 -6.85
C LYS A 75 -4.23 -15.35 -6.75
N ALA A 76 -3.78 -14.73 -7.84
CA ALA A 76 -3.42 -13.31 -7.88
C ALA A 76 -4.37 -12.52 -8.78
N ASN A 77 -4.73 -11.30 -8.35
CA ASN A 77 -5.49 -10.35 -9.14
C ASN A 77 -4.68 -9.06 -9.29
N HIS A 78 -4.30 -8.73 -10.52
CA HIS A 78 -3.43 -7.61 -10.86
C HIS A 78 -4.24 -6.41 -11.34
N SER A 79 -4.18 -5.30 -10.64
CA SER A 79 -4.84 -4.05 -11.05
C SER A 79 -4.07 -3.37 -12.18
N PHE A 80 -2.75 -3.52 -12.20
CA PHE A 80 -1.83 -3.03 -13.23
C PHE A 80 -1.09 -4.18 -13.88
N SER A 81 -0.44 -3.91 -15.00
CA SER A 81 0.41 -4.88 -15.70
C SER A 81 1.51 -5.40 -14.77
N PHE A 82 1.52 -6.70 -14.55
CA PHE A 82 2.44 -7.38 -13.64
C PHE A 82 2.65 -8.84 -14.08
N ALA A 83 3.86 -9.36 -13.94
CA ALA A 83 4.24 -10.70 -14.38
C ALA A 83 3.81 -10.96 -15.85
N ASN A 84 2.96 -11.97 -16.08
CA ASN A 84 2.46 -12.32 -17.40
C ASN A 84 1.20 -11.54 -17.81
N TYR A 85 0.62 -10.73 -16.94
CA TYR A 85 -0.49 -9.87 -17.28
C TYR A 85 0.00 -8.56 -17.86
N TYR A 86 -0.41 -8.27 -19.09
CA TYR A 86 -0.09 -7.02 -19.77
C TYR A 86 -1.35 -6.32 -20.30
N ASN A 87 -1.53 -5.07 -19.90
CA ASN A 87 -2.54 -4.16 -20.42
C ASN A 87 -1.90 -2.77 -20.54
N PRO A 88 -1.70 -2.24 -21.78
CA PRO A 88 -1.04 -0.94 -21.98
C PRO A 88 -1.79 0.24 -21.36
N GLU A 89 -3.10 0.12 -21.13
CA GLU A 89 -3.93 1.13 -20.47
C GLU A 89 -3.85 1.05 -18.94
N ARG A 90 -3.17 0.03 -18.40
CA ARG A 90 -3.05 -0.23 -16.96
C ARG A 90 -1.62 -0.54 -16.56
N MET A 91 -0.74 0.42 -16.77
CA MET A 91 0.67 0.26 -16.43
C MET A 91 0.98 0.71 -15.00
N HIS A 92 0.34 1.77 -14.54
CA HIS A 92 0.51 2.37 -13.22
C HIS A 92 -0.53 3.48 -12.98
N PHE A 93 -0.58 3.99 -11.76
CA PHE A 93 -1.29 5.21 -11.42
C PHE A 93 -0.35 6.14 -10.64
N GLY A 94 0.12 7.21 -11.27
CA GLY A 94 1.19 8.03 -10.70
C GLY A 94 2.43 7.18 -10.40
N VAL A 95 2.89 7.18 -9.16
CA VAL A 95 4.01 6.35 -8.69
C VAL A 95 3.60 4.93 -8.27
N LEU A 96 2.30 4.66 -8.16
CA LEU A 96 1.80 3.33 -7.81
C LEU A 96 1.94 2.39 -8.99
N ARG A 97 2.95 1.54 -8.96
CA ARG A 97 3.33 0.63 -10.05
C ARG A 97 2.64 -0.71 -9.97
N VAL A 98 2.44 -1.23 -8.76
CA VAL A 98 1.86 -2.55 -8.49
C VAL A 98 0.73 -2.40 -7.48
N LEU A 99 -0.42 -2.99 -7.77
CA LEU A 99 -1.52 -3.19 -6.83
C LEU A 99 -2.12 -4.56 -7.08
N ASN A 100 -1.71 -5.51 -6.25
CA ASN A 100 -2.15 -6.89 -6.32
C ASN A 100 -3.05 -7.24 -5.13
N ASP A 101 -3.97 -8.16 -5.36
CA ASP A 101 -4.83 -8.77 -4.37
C ASP A 101 -4.66 -10.29 -4.51
N ASP A 102 -3.91 -10.86 -3.57
CA ASP A 102 -3.38 -12.21 -3.65
C ASP A 102 -3.98 -13.10 -2.56
N THR A 103 -4.42 -14.29 -2.94
CA THR A 103 -4.78 -15.36 -2.00
C THR A 103 -3.69 -16.42 -2.03
N ILE A 104 -3.04 -16.63 -0.89
CA ILE A 104 -1.90 -17.53 -0.74
C ILE A 104 -2.30 -18.70 0.15
N ALA A 105 -2.07 -19.93 -0.30
CA ALA A 105 -2.36 -21.14 0.48
C ALA A 105 -1.54 -21.17 1.79
N PRO A 106 -2.05 -21.80 2.87
CA PRO A 106 -1.35 -21.91 4.15
C PRO A 106 0.06 -22.49 4.00
N GLY A 107 1.04 -21.89 4.67
CA GLY A 107 2.44 -22.29 4.64
C GLY A 107 3.14 -22.06 3.30
N ARG A 108 2.47 -21.43 2.34
CA ARG A 108 3.05 -21.04 1.04
C ARG A 108 3.33 -19.55 1.03
N GLY A 109 4.10 -19.12 0.04
CA GLY A 109 4.49 -17.72 -0.07
C GLY A 109 5.55 -17.49 -1.14
N PHE A 110 6.09 -16.29 -1.11
CA PHE A 110 7.16 -15.86 -2.00
C PHE A 110 8.51 -16.07 -1.29
N GLY A 111 9.35 -16.93 -1.88
CA GLY A 111 10.73 -17.12 -1.43
C GLY A 111 11.55 -15.84 -1.57
N THR A 112 12.78 -15.86 -1.10
CA THR A 112 13.68 -14.70 -1.13
C THR A 112 13.80 -14.14 -2.54
N HIS A 113 13.45 -12.87 -2.70
CA HIS A 113 13.49 -12.13 -3.95
C HIS A 113 13.92 -10.67 -3.72
N PRO A 114 14.54 -10.02 -4.72
CA PRO A 114 15.08 -8.68 -4.58
C PRO A 114 14.07 -7.58 -4.92
N HIS A 115 14.29 -6.41 -4.31
CA HIS A 115 13.69 -5.14 -4.69
C HIS A 115 14.74 -4.03 -4.64
N ASP A 116 14.60 -3.04 -5.51
CA ASP A 116 15.35 -1.77 -5.47
C ASP A 116 14.44 -0.60 -5.88
N ASN A 117 14.73 0.59 -5.39
CA ASN A 117 14.01 1.82 -5.71
C ASN A 117 12.47 1.72 -5.59
N MET A 118 11.99 0.95 -4.61
CA MET A 118 10.57 0.70 -4.38
C MET A 118 10.22 0.90 -2.91
N GLU A 119 9.03 1.46 -2.68
CA GLU A 119 8.31 1.33 -1.42
C GLU A 119 7.36 0.14 -1.54
N ILE A 120 7.46 -0.80 -0.62
CA ILE A 120 6.64 -2.01 -0.60
C ILE A 120 5.72 -1.95 0.62
N ILE A 121 4.42 -2.12 0.37
CA ILE A 121 3.39 -2.10 1.41
C ILE A 121 2.62 -3.41 1.32
N THR A 122 2.61 -4.19 2.40
CA THR A 122 1.84 -5.42 2.49
C THR A 122 0.80 -5.29 3.58
N ILE A 123 -0.44 -5.67 3.26
CA ILE A 123 -1.61 -5.56 4.13
C ILE A 123 -2.29 -6.94 4.19
N PRO A 124 -2.07 -7.74 5.24
CA PRO A 124 -2.81 -8.98 5.44
C PRO A 124 -4.29 -8.66 5.75
N LEU A 125 -5.19 -9.07 4.86
CA LEU A 125 -6.64 -8.90 5.02
C LEU A 125 -7.27 -10.10 5.72
N GLU A 126 -6.65 -11.28 5.61
CA GLU A 126 -7.04 -12.53 6.26
C GLU A 126 -5.79 -13.36 6.52
N GLY A 127 -5.69 -13.96 7.72
CA GLY A 127 -4.50 -14.67 8.15
C GLY A 127 -3.33 -13.76 8.51
N ASP A 128 -2.19 -14.36 8.77
CA ASP A 128 -0.96 -13.67 9.18
C ASP A 128 0.12 -13.84 8.11
N LEU A 129 1.01 -12.86 8.00
CA LEU A 129 2.12 -12.87 7.06
C LEU A 129 3.45 -12.95 7.81
N LYS A 130 4.23 -14.00 7.59
CA LYS A 130 5.62 -14.07 8.01
C LYS A 130 6.49 -13.35 7.00
N HIS A 131 7.25 -12.35 7.45
CA HIS A 131 8.20 -11.58 6.64
C HIS A 131 9.60 -11.68 7.22
N GLU A 132 10.59 -11.85 6.34
CA GLU A 132 12.03 -11.85 6.69
C GLU A 132 12.79 -11.09 5.60
N ASP A 133 13.81 -10.31 5.98
CA ASP A 133 14.68 -9.59 5.07
C ASP A 133 16.17 -9.85 5.32
N ASN A 134 17.02 -9.46 4.37
CA ASN A 134 18.48 -9.63 4.48
C ASN A 134 19.17 -8.63 5.41
N MET A 135 18.41 -7.73 6.04
CA MET A 135 18.93 -6.81 7.06
C MET A 135 18.76 -7.36 8.49
N GLY A 136 18.25 -8.59 8.60
CA GLY A 136 18.03 -9.26 9.88
C GLY A 136 16.69 -8.94 10.53
N ASN A 137 15.76 -8.31 9.81
CA ASN A 137 14.41 -8.13 10.31
C ASN A 137 13.57 -9.37 9.97
N GLY A 138 12.89 -9.90 10.99
CA GLY A 138 11.95 -10.98 10.86
C GLY A 138 10.76 -10.75 11.78
N THR A 139 9.55 -10.87 11.25
CA THR A 139 8.33 -10.64 12.02
C THR A 139 7.13 -11.33 11.41
N VAL A 140 6.09 -11.49 12.21
CA VAL A 140 4.76 -11.90 11.74
C VAL A 140 3.84 -10.68 11.78
N ILE A 141 3.41 -10.26 10.62
CA ILE A 141 2.44 -9.17 10.43
C ILE A 141 1.05 -9.78 10.58
N LYS A 142 0.31 -9.32 11.56
CA LYS A 142 -1.02 -9.83 11.87
C LYS A 142 -2.08 -9.25 10.94
N ASN A 143 -3.17 -9.98 10.78
CA ASN A 143 -4.38 -9.41 10.16
C ASN A 143 -4.71 -8.04 10.78
N GLY A 144 -4.88 -7.03 9.93
CA GLY A 144 -5.14 -5.64 10.33
C GLY A 144 -3.90 -4.79 10.62
N ASP A 145 -2.70 -5.37 10.62
CA ASP A 145 -1.45 -4.62 10.63
C ASP A 145 -1.02 -4.27 9.20
N ILE A 146 -0.10 -3.34 9.07
CA ILE A 146 0.49 -2.93 7.79
C ILE A 146 2.01 -3.02 7.92
N GLN A 147 2.64 -3.73 6.99
CA GLN A 147 4.08 -3.68 6.81
C GLN A 147 4.45 -2.65 5.75
N VAL A 148 5.47 -1.85 6.03
CA VAL A 148 6.08 -0.93 5.06
C VAL A 148 7.57 -1.19 5.02
N MET A 149 8.12 -1.40 3.82
CA MET A 149 9.53 -1.63 3.56
C MET A 149 10.02 -0.72 2.45
N SER A 150 11.07 0.07 2.74
CA SER A 150 11.77 0.88 1.74
C SER A 150 12.97 0.11 1.20
N ALA A 151 12.94 -0.26 -0.06
CA ALA A 151 14.02 -1.05 -0.68
C ALA A 151 15.32 -0.25 -0.87
N GLY A 152 15.22 1.08 -1.02
CA GLY A 152 16.40 1.93 -1.24
C GLY A 152 17.25 1.45 -2.42
N THR A 153 18.54 1.24 -2.22
CA THR A 153 19.47 0.76 -3.25
C THR A 153 19.45 -0.75 -3.46
N GLY A 154 18.71 -1.49 -2.65
CA GLY A 154 18.50 -2.93 -2.77
C GLY A 154 18.24 -3.61 -1.44
N ILE A 155 17.28 -4.51 -1.42
CA ILE A 155 16.93 -5.40 -0.33
C ILE A 155 16.45 -6.73 -0.90
N THR A 156 16.63 -7.81 -0.18
CA THR A 156 15.95 -9.07 -0.47
C THR A 156 15.06 -9.44 0.69
N HIS A 157 13.88 -9.97 0.41
CA HIS A 157 12.95 -10.41 1.42
C HIS A 157 12.16 -11.65 0.99
N SER A 158 11.46 -12.24 1.95
CA SER A 158 10.53 -13.34 1.73
C SER A 158 9.24 -13.11 2.50
N GLU A 159 8.11 -13.60 1.96
CA GLU A 159 6.79 -13.42 2.52
C GLU A 159 6.01 -14.74 2.46
N PHE A 160 5.54 -15.25 3.59
CA PHE A 160 4.81 -16.51 3.67
C PHE A 160 3.52 -16.36 4.47
N ASN A 161 2.47 -17.06 4.05
CA ASN A 161 1.27 -17.24 4.86
C ASN A 161 1.63 -18.09 6.09
N ALA A 162 1.51 -17.51 7.31
CA ALA A 162 1.99 -18.08 8.56
C ALA A 162 0.98 -19.03 9.21
#